data_22e3c93d6707388ab624e88f92719144
#
_entry.id   22e3c93d6707388ab624e88f92719144
#
_cell.length_a   1.000
_cell.length_b   1.000
_cell.length_c   1.000
_cell.angle_alpha   90.00
_cell.angle_beta   90.00
_cell.angle_gamma   90.00
#
_symmetry.space_group_name_H-M   'P 1'
#
loop_
_entity.id
_entity.type
_entity.pdbx_description
1 polymer ?
#
loop_
_entity_poly.entity_id
_entity_poly.type
_entity_poly.pdbx_seq_one_letter_code
_entity_poly.pdbx_strand_id
1 'polypeptide(L)'
;ARDTIRAVRMLKDHGFKVGIQLMPGLPGDSRKTFLTTIKKVLAMKPHMARLYPALVIKGTGLARLYGEGAYQPFSLQDAAHVCVESVVLLEENGIPVIRIGLMSSPSLLEKGRIVSGPWHPAFGFLVRSAIHLKGITPDLPIPGEAAQIKLYAPKREISLVRGYKNQGIQEIELKTGARVMGVVPDDTVPVGRIRFERL
;
A
#
# COMPACT_ATOMS: atom_id res chain seq x y z
N ALA A 1 -11.38 5.32 -20.91
CA ALA A 1 -12.18 5.77 -19.75
C ALA A 1 -13.69 5.68 -19.99
N ARG A 2 -14.25 6.19 -21.11
CA ARG A 2 -15.71 6.14 -21.37
C ARG A 2 -16.24 4.69 -21.40
N ASP A 3 -15.56 3.79 -22.08
CA ASP A 3 -15.97 2.38 -22.18
C ASP A 3 -15.90 1.66 -20.83
N THR A 4 -14.89 1.96 -20.00
CA THR A 4 -14.80 1.41 -18.65
C THR A 4 -15.99 1.86 -17.79
N ILE A 5 -16.37 3.13 -17.84
CA ILE A 5 -17.50 3.67 -17.09
C ILE A 5 -18.80 2.99 -17.56
N ARG A 6 -18.99 2.86 -18.87
CA ARG A 6 -20.16 2.18 -19.46
C ARG A 6 -20.22 0.71 -19.04
N ALA A 7 -19.10 -0.01 -19.12
CA ALA A 7 -19.02 -1.41 -18.72
C ALA A 7 -19.35 -1.62 -17.24
N VAL A 8 -18.76 -0.78 -16.35
CA VAL A 8 -19.06 -0.85 -14.91
C VAL A 8 -20.54 -0.62 -14.63
N ARG A 9 -21.16 0.37 -15.27
CA ARG A 9 -22.60 0.65 -15.12
C ARG A 9 -23.41 -0.56 -15.59
N MET A 10 -23.18 -1.03 -16.81
CA MET A 10 -23.92 -2.15 -17.40
C MET A 10 -23.83 -3.40 -16.52
N LEU A 11 -22.64 -3.76 -16.03
CA LEU A 11 -22.46 -4.91 -15.15
C LEU A 11 -23.23 -4.76 -13.83
N LYS A 12 -23.22 -3.55 -13.25
CA LYS A 12 -23.97 -3.27 -12.01
C LYS A 12 -25.48 -3.34 -12.25
N ASP A 13 -25.98 -2.80 -13.36
CA ASP A 13 -27.39 -2.82 -13.71
C ASP A 13 -27.90 -4.25 -13.91
N HIS A 14 -27.00 -5.20 -14.26
CA HIS A 14 -27.29 -6.63 -14.35
C HIS A 14 -27.02 -7.41 -13.06
N GLY A 15 -26.80 -6.73 -11.93
CA GLY A 15 -26.65 -7.36 -10.61
C GLY A 15 -25.24 -7.94 -10.32
N PHE A 16 -24.25 -7.73 -11.19
CA PHE A 16 -22.90 -8.22 -10.95
C PHE A 16 -22.16 -7.40 -9.89
N LYS A 17 -21.37 -8.08 -9.04
CA LYS A 17 -20.35 -7.42 -8.21
C LYS A 17 -19.13 -7.07 -9.08
N VAL A 18 -18.83 -5.78 -9.20
CA VAL A 18 -17.78 -5.28 -10.08
C VAL A 18 -16.53 -4.94 -9.27
N GLY A 19 -15.39 -5.53 -9.64
CA GLY A 19 -14.06 -5.14 -9.17
C GLY A 19 -13.30 -4.37 -10.24
N ILE A 20 -12.56 -3.33 -9.83
CA ILE A 20 -11.66 -2.59 -10.72
C ILE A 20 -10.21 -2.93 -10.36
N GLN A 21 -9.41 -3.26 -11.38
CA GLN A 21 -7.97 -3.38 -11.26
C GLN A 21 -7.29 -2.12 -11.77
N LEU A 22 -6.35 -1.58 -11.00
CA LEU A 22 -5.62 -0.36 -11.29
C LEU A 22 -4.12 -0.65 -11.28
N MET A 23 -3.40 -0.01 -12.18
CA MET A 23 -1.96 -0.19 -12.36
C MET A 23 -1.25 1.16 -12.28
N PRO A 24 -0.82 1.61 -11.07
CA PRO A 24 -0.01 2.82 -10.96
C PRO A 24 1.35 2.64 -11.60
N GLY A 25 1.85 3.69 -12.24
CA GLY A 25 3.18 3.73 -12.85
C GLY A 25 3.26 3.25 -14.30
N LEU A 26 2.16 3.24 -15.06
CA LEU A 26 2.18 3.05 -16.51
C LEU A 26 2.85 4.25 -17.23
N PRO A 27 3.28 4.12 -18.51
CA PRO A 27 3.85 5.24 -19.25
C PRO A 27 2.98 6.50 -19.21
N GLY A 28 3.60 7.64 -18.89
CA GLY A 28 2.90 8.91 -18.70
C GLY A 28 2.18 9.07 -17.35
N ASP A 29 2.25 8.07 -16.47
CA ASP A 29 1.65 8.16 -15.15
C ASP A 29 2.56 8.88 -14.15
N SER A 30 1.94 9.48 -13.17
CA SER A 30 2.57 10.14 -12.02
C SER A 30 1.67 9.96 -10.81
N ARG A 31 2.16 10.26 -9.62
CA ARG A 31 1.32 10.29 -8.41
C ARG A 31 0.05 11.13 -8.62
N LYS A 32 0.17 12.32 -9.22
CA LYS A 32 -0.96 13.24 -9.47
C LYS A 32 -1.98 12.66 -10.45
N THR A 33 -1.53 12.10 -11.57
CA THR A 33 -2.42 11.53 -12.60
C THR A 33 -3.11 10.27 -12.07
N PHE A 34 -2.39 9.45 -11.30
CA PHE A 34 -2.97 8.26 -10.71
C PHE A 34 -4.04 8.59 -9.66
N LEU A 35 -3.80 9.55 -8.77
CA LEU A 35 -4.82 10.01 -7.81
C LEU A 35 -6.04 10.62 -8.50
N THR A 36 -5.87 11.26 -9.66
CA THR A 36 -6.99 11.68 -10.51
C THR A 36 -7.78 10.46 -11.03
N THR A 37 -7.10 9.37 -11.36
CA THR A 37 -7.74 8.10 -11.73
C THR A 37 -8.53 7.52 -10.55
N ILE A 38 -7.98 7.53 -9.33
CA ILE A 38 -8.69 7.11 -8.12
C ILE A 38 -10.01 7.89 -7.94
N LYS A 39 -9.98 9.23 -8.09
CA LYS A 39 -11.21 10.04 -8.02
C LYS A 39 -12.28 9.63 -9.03
N LYS A 40 -11.88 9.26 -10.26
CA LYS A 40 -12.80 8.72 -11.27
C LYS A 40 -13.36 7.36 -10.86
N VAL A 41 -12.55 6.51 -10.22
CA VAL A 41 -12.99 5.22 -9.69
C VAL A 41 -14.00 5.40 -8.57
N LEU A 42 -13.76 6.35 -7.64
CA LEU A 42 -14.73 6.69 -6.58
C LEU A 42 -16.10 7.06 -7.16
N ALA A 43 -16.14 7.86 -8.24
CA ALA A 43 -17.39 8.22 -8.91
C ALA A 43 -18.13 7.02 -9.54
N MET A 44 -17.41 5.97 -9.94
CA MET A 44 -18.01 4.74 -10.47
C MET A 44 -18.57 3.81 -9.39
N LYS A 45 -18.14 3.98 -8.13
CA LYS A 45 -18.54 3.17 -6.97
C LYS A 45 -18.49 1.66 -7.26
N PRO A 46 -17.33 1.09 -7.65
CA PRO A 46 -17.20 -0.36 -7.78
C PRO A 46 -17.34 -1.04 -6.43
N HIS A 47 -17.58 -2.35 -6.40
CA HIS A 47 -17.71 -3.10 -5.14
C HIS A 47 -16.36 -3.40 -4.49
N MET A 48 -15.26 -3.37 -5.25
CA MET A 48 -13.90 -3.62 -4.77
C MET A 48 -12.87 -3.10 -5.76
N ALA A 49 -11.61 -2.96 -5.30
CA ALA A 49 -10.48 -2.58 -6.12
C ALA A 49 -9.27 -3.49 -5.89
N ARG A 50 -8.37 -3.52 -6.88
CA ARG A 50 -7.03 -4.11 -6.80
C ARG A 50 -6.01 -3.09 -7.29
N LEU A 51 -4.86 -3.02 -6.63
CA LEU A 51 -3.75 -2.14 -7.00
C LEU A 51 -2.53 -2.97 -7.37
N TYR A 52 -2.14 -2.96 -8.63
CA TYR A 52 -0.97 -3.69 -9.13
C TYR A 52 0.00 -2.70 -9.78
N PRO A 53 1.01 -2.17 -9.05
CA PRO A 53 2.02 -1.33 -9.66
C PRO A 53 2.65 -1.97 -10.89
N ALA A 54 2.90 -1.16 -11.92
CA ALA A 54 3.42 -1.62 -13.18
C ALA A 54 4.85 -2.17 -13.02
N LEU A 55 5.09 -3.37 -13.55
CA LEU A 55 6.40 -4.02 -13.59
C LEU A 55 6.88 -4.12 -15.02
N VAL A 56 8.17 -3.91 -15.23
CA VAL A 56 8.85 -4.16 -16.51
C VAL A 56 9.18 -5.64 -16.60
N ILE A 57 8.39 -6.37 -17.38
CA ILE A 57 8.53 -7.82 -17.53
C ILE A 57 9.17 -8.11 -18.89
N LYS A 58 10.18 -8.97 -18.92
CA LYS A 58 10.91 -9.39 -20.14
C LYS A 58 9.93 -9.85 -21.23
N GLY A 59 10.15 -9.38 -22.46
CA GLY A 59 9.37 -9.75 -23.64
C GLY A 59 8.06 -8.95 -23.80
N THR A 60 7.82 -7.91 -22.97
CA THR A 60 6.64 -7.03 -23.09
C THR A 60 6.99 -5.73 -23.84
N GLY A 61 5.96 -5.05 -24.36
CA GLY A 61 6.11 -3.69 -24.93
C GLY A 61 6.67 -2.69 -23.92
N LEU A 62 6.35 -2.85 -22.63
CA LEU A 62 6.88 -2.01 -21.56
C LEU A 62 8.39 -2.22 -21.36
N ALA A 63 8.88 -3.46 -21.49
CA ALA A 63 10.31 -3.75 -21.44
C ALA A 63 11.08 -3.13 -22.62
N ARG A 64 10.46 -3.05 -23.80
CA ARG A 64 11.04 -2.36 -24.94
C ARG A 64 11.16 -0.86 -24.67
N LEU A 65 10.08 -0.20 -24.25
CA LEU A 65 10.09 1.23 -23.90
C LEU A 65 11.14 1.55 -22.81
N TYR A 66 11.27 0.68 -21.83
CA TYR A 66 12.27 0.82 -20.77
C TYR A 66 13.70 0.71 -21.35
N GLY A 67 13.97 -0.27 -22.21
CA GLY A 67 15.27 -0.45 -22.87
C GLY A 67 15.64 0.71 -23.81
N GLU A 68 14.65 1.34 -24.45
CA GLU A 68 14.80 2.52 -25.30
C GLU A 68 14.93 3.84 -24.48
N GLY A 69 14.84 3.79 -23.13
CA GLY A 69 14.86 4.98 -22.27
C GLY A 69 13.58 5.83 -22.33
N ALA A 70 12.54 5.36 -23.03
CA ALA A 70 11.26 6.07 -23.19
C ALA A 70 10.28 5.87 -22.02
N TYR A 71 10.64 5.00 -21.06
CA TYR A 71 9.83 4.74 -19.87
C TYR A 71 10.71 4.47 -18.66
N GLN A 72 10.34 5.07 -17.52
CA GLN A 72 10.95 4.82 -16.21
C GLN A 72 9.85 4.34 -15.24
N PRO A 73 9.95 3.11 -14.68
CA PRO A 73 9.00 2.63 -13.69
C PRO A 73 9.14 3.39 -12.37
N PHE A 74 8.10 3.40 -11.56
CA PHE A 74 8.18 3.88 -10.18
C PHE A 74 9.23 3.10 -9.39
N SER A 75 9.89 3.78 -8.46
CA SER A 75 10.64 3.12 -7.40
C SER A 75 9.70 2.32 -6.49
N LEU A 76 10.24 1.40 -5.69
CA LEU A 76 9.47 0.69 -4.67
C LEU A 76 8.79 1.66 -3.70
N GLN A 77 9.50 2.71 -3.31
CA GLN A 77 9.02 3.72 -2.37
C GLN A 77 7.90 4.57 -2.98
N ASP A 78 8.06 5.07 -4.21
CA ASP A 78 7.04 5.88 -4.88
C ASP A 78 5.76 5.07 -5.11
N ALA A 79 5.89 3.83 -5.57
CA ALA A 79 4.76 2.93 -5.74
C ALA A 79 4.03 2.65 -4.42
N ALA A 80 4.79 2.44 -3.33
CA ALA A 80 4.19 2.24 -2.01
C ALA A 80 3.43 3.50 -1.54
N HIS A 81 4.01 4.69 -1.69
CA HIS A 81 3.36 5.95 -1.33
C HIS A 81 2.06 6.18 -2.11
N VAL A 82 2.08 5.99 -3.43
CA VAL A 82 0.88 6.13 -4.27
C VAL A 82 -0.18 5.09 -3.86
N CYS A 83 0.21 3.86 -3.56
CA CYS A 83 -0.71 2.83 -3.11
C CYS A 83 -1.29 3.14 -1.72
N VAL A 84 -0.50 3.65 -0.77
CA VAL A 84 -0.99 4.07 0.56
C VAL A 84 -2.11 5.10 0.42
N GLU A 85 -1.89 6.17 -0.34
CA GLU A 85 -2.90 7.20 -0.55
C GLU A 85 -4.15 6.67 -1.26
N SER A 86 -3.94 5.83 -2.26
CA SER A 86 -5.03 5.23 -3.02
C SER A 86 -5.89 4.29 -2.18
N VAL A 87 -5.27 3.46 -1.33
CA VAL A 87 -5.98 2.55 -0.42
C VAL A 87 -6.80 3.34 0.57
N VAL A 88 -6.22 4.35 1.22
CA VAL A 88 -6.93 5.21 2.17
C VAL A 88 -8.15 5.85 1.50
N LEU A 89 -7.96 6.51 0.35
CA LEU A 89 -9.06 7.15 -0.37
C LEU A 89 -10.18 6.18 -0.77
N LEU A 90 -9.81 4.99 -1.25
CA LEU A 90 -10.81 3.98 -1.67
C LEU A 90 -11.57 3.44 -0.46
N GLU A 91 -10.89 3.06 0.61
CA GLU A 91 -11.51 2.42 1.78
C GLU A 91 -12.33 3.41 2.60
N GLU A 92 -11.90 4.66 2.76
CA GLU A 92 -12.69 5.74 3.37
C GLU A 92 -14.00 6.02 2.60
N ASN A 93 -14.05 5.70 1.30
CA ASN A 93 -15.24 5.80 0.46
C ASN A 93 -15.98 4.48 0.27
N GLY A 94 -15.75 3.50 1.13
CA GLY A 94 -16.45 2.22 1.16
C GLY A 94 -16.09 1.26 0.03
N ILE A 95 -14.95 1.45 -0.64
CA ILE A 95 -14.45 0.55 -1.70
C ILE A 95 -13.27 -0.26 -1.16
N PRO A 96 -13.48 -1.51 -0.71
CA PRO A 96 -12.41 -2.32 -0.16
C PRO A 96 -11.33 -2.64 -1.21
N VAL A 97 -10.07 -2.49 -0.83
CA VAL A 97 -8.93 -2.90 -1.65
C VAL A 97 -8.55 -4.32 -1.28
N ILE A 98 -8.99 -5.27 -2.11
CA ILE A 98 -8.86 -6.72 -1.84
C ILE A 98 -7.49 -7.30 -2.17
N ARG A 99 -6.67 -6.57 -2.93
CA ARG A 99 -5.29 -6.97 -3.25
C ARG A 99 -4.41 -5.78 -3.59
N ILE A 100 -3.17 -5.82 -3.09
CA ILE A 100 -2.13 -4.82 -3.34
C ILE A 100 -0.85 -5.57 -3.75
N GLY A 101 -0.30 -5.23 -4.92
CA GLY A 101 0.87 -5.88 -5.50
C GLY A 101 0.57 -7.19 -6.23
N LEU A 102 1.45 -7.54 -7.17
CA LEU A 102 1.39 -8.77 -7.94
C LEU A 102 1.72 -9.97 -7.05
N MET A 103 0.99 -11.06 -7.28
CA MET A 103 1.27 -12.32 -6.61
C MET A 103 2.54 -12.94 -7.18
N SER A 104 3.39 -13.44 -6.29
CA SER A 104 4.54 -14.25 -6.68
C SER A 104 4.07 -15.55 -7.34
N SER A 105 4.29 -15.69 -8.63
CA SER A 105 4.12 -16.95 -9.36
C SER A 105 5.48 -17.51 -9.76
N PRO A 106 5.64 -18.84 -9.92
CA PRO A 106 6.89 -19.41 -10.37
C PRO A 106 7.41 -18.75 -11.65
N SER A 107 6.54 -18.50 -12.64
CA SER A 107 6.89 -17.85 -13.89
C SER A 107 7.32 -16.39 -13.74
N LEU A 108 6.77 -15.65 -12.77
CA LEU A 108 7.17 -14.28 -12.49
C LEU A 108 8.54 -14.22 -11.80
N LEU A 109 8.85 -15.25 -10.99
CA LEU A 109 10.09 -15.33 -10.20
C LEU A 109 11.27 -15.96 -10.98
N GLU A 110 11.07 -16.41 -12.21
CA GLU A 110 12.16 -16.84 -13.09
C GLU A 110 13.24 -15.75 -13.19
N LYS A 111 14.51 -16.18 -13.11
CA LYS A 111 15.66 -15.26 -13.15
C LYS A 111 15.61 -14.37 -14.41
N GLY A 112 15.63 -13.05 -14.20
CA GLY A 112 15.59 -12.06 -15.28
C GLY A 112 14.20 -11.84 -15.91
N ARG A 113 13.14 -12.44 -15.36
CA ARG A 113 11.77 -12.19 -15.82
C ARG A 113 11.32 -10.78 -15.49
N ILE A 114 11.55 -10.33 -14.27
CA ILE A 114 11.36 -8.93 -13.86
C ILE A 114 12.61 -8.15 -14.21
N VAL A 115 12.52 -7.22 -15.14
CA VAL A 115 13.63 -6.38 -15.60
C VAL A 115 13.79 -5.17 -14.70
N SER A 116 12.68 -4.54 -14.30
CA SER A 116 12.67 -3.34 -13.44
C SER A 116 11.28 -3.11 -12.85
N GLY A 117 11.19 -2.18 -11.89
CA GLY A 117 9.92 -1.74 -11.28
C GLY A 117 9.78 -2.16 -9.83
N PRO A 118 8.67 -1.75 -9.18
CA PRO A 118 8.47 -1.82 -7.73
C PRO A 118 8.02 -3.21 -7.26
N TRP A 119 8.75 -4.27 -7.63
CA TRP A 119 8.42 -5.61 -7.16
C TRP A 119 8.97 -5.88 -5.76
N HIS A 120 8.11 -6.40 -4.89
CA HIS A 120 8.49 -6.88 -3.57
C HIS A 120 7.55 -8.02 -3.15
N PRO A 121 8.04 -9.15 -2.61
CA PRO A 121 7.19 -10.30 -2.25
C PRO A 121 6.13 -9.95 -1.21
N ALA A 122 6.41 -8.98 -0.34
CA ALA A 122 5.51 -8.50 0.69
C ALA A 122 4.97 -7.08 0.39
N PHE A 123 4.81 -6.69 -0.89
CA PHE A 123 4.43 -5.32 -1.26
C PHE A 123 3.14 -4.86 -0.57
N GLY A 124 2.11 -5.70 -0.56
CA GLY A 124 0.84 -5.39 0.11
C GLY A 124 1.00 -5.17 1.62
N PHE A 125 1.90 -5.93 2.26
CA PHE A 125 2.21 -5.77 3.67
C PHE A 125 2.94 -4.43 3.93
N LEU A 126 3.89 -4.04 3.07
CA LEU A 126 4.56 -2.73 3.18
C LEU A 126 3.53 -1.58 3.15
N VAL A 127 2.59 -1.62 2.21
CA VAL A 127 1.52 -0.61 2.10
C VAL A 127 0.62 -0.61 3.33
N ARG A 128 0.16 -1.78 3.78
CA ARG A 128 -0.72 -1.90 4.97
C ARG A 128 -0.03 -1.46 6.26
N SER A 129 1.23 -1.82 6.43
CA SER A 129 2.03 -1.39 7.58
C SER A 129 2.23 0.13 7.61
N ALA A 130 2.50 0.74 6.45
CA ALA A 130 2.63 2.20 6.34
C ALA A 130 1.31 2.94 6.65
N ILE A 131 0.15 2.40 6.20
CA ILE A 131 -1.17 2.94 6.55
C ILE A 131 -1.39 2.85 8.06
N HIS A 132 -1.12 1.67 8.64
CA HIS A 132 -1.27 1.44 10.07
C HIS A 132 -0.41 2.39 10.89
N LEU A 133 0.87 2.52 10.55
CA LEU A 133 1.80 3.41 11.24
C LEU A 133 1.36 4.87 11.18
N LYS A 134 0.84 5.33 10.03
CA LYS A 134 0.26 6.66 9.91
C LYS A 134 -0.95 6.83 10.84
N GLY A 135 -1.82 5.83 10.96
CA GLY A 135 -2.99 5.83 11.82
C GLY A 135 -2.65 5.92 13.30
N ILE A 136 -1.62 5.17 13.75
CA ILE A 136 -1.21 5.14 15.16
C ILE A 136 -0.25 6.28 15.56
N THR A 137 0.24 7.07 14.60
CA THR A 137 1.15 8.19 14.89
C THR A 137 0.62 9.16 15.95
N PRO A 138 -0.68 9.51 16.01
CA PRO A 138 -1.22 10.36 17.05
C PRO A 138 -1.17 9.77 18.47
N ASP A 139 -1.02 8.45 18.59
CA ASP A 139 -0.96 7.74 19.88
C ASP A 139 0.47 7.57 20.39
N LEU A 140 1.47 7.96 19.59
CA LEU A 140 2.90 7.90 19.96
C LEU A 140 3.25 9.05 20.90
N PRO A 141 4.29 8.88 21.77
CA PRO A 141 4.80 9.98 22.58
C PRO A 141 5.34 11.11 21.67
N ILE A 142 5.24 12.33 22.13
CA ILE A 142 5.89 13.47 21.47
C ILE A 142 7.40 13.35 21.59
N PRO A 143 8.18 13.90 20.63
CA PRO A 143 9.64 13.85 20.66
C PRO A 143 10.21 14.38 21.98
N GLY A 144 11.06 13.57 22.63
CA GLY A 144 11.69 13.91 23.90
C GLY A 144 10.86 13.60 25.16
N GLU A 145 9.64 13.09 25.02
CA GLU A 145 8.75 12.75 26.13
C GLU A 145 9.24 11.53 26.94
N ALA A 146 9.94 10.60 26.27
CA ALA A 146 10.49 9.39 26.88
C ALA A 146 11.78 8.99 26.19
N ALA A 147 12.74 8.42 26.93
CA ALA A 147 13.95 7.84 26.36
C ALA A 147 13.74 6.39 25.88
N GLN A 148 12.90 5.67 26.60
CA GLN A 148 12.54 4.28 26.28
C GLN A 148 11.04 4.07 26.45
N ILE A 149 10.46 3.29 25.54
CA ILE A 149 9.03 2.97 25.55
C ILE A 149 8.78 1.50 25.30
N LYS A 150 7.69 1.01 25.84
CA LYS A 150 7.08 -0.26 25.50
C LYS A 150 5.73 0.02 24.84
N LEU A 151 5.47 -0.63 23.72
CA LEU A 151 4.25 -0.43 22.95
C LEU A 151 3.29 -1.60 23.18
N TYR A 152 2.01 -1.30 23.24
CA TYR A 152 0.93 -2.27 23.36
C TYR A 152 -0.03 -2.09 22.20
N ALA A 153 -0.39 -3.19 21.53
CA ALA A 153 -1.29 -3.19 20.40
C ALA A 153 -2.08 -4.50 20.34
N PRO A 154 -3.24 -4.53 19.67
CA PRO A 154 -3.96 -5.77 19.45
C PRO A 154 -3.06 -6.85 18.83
N LYS A 155 -3.16 -8.09 19.28
CA LYS A 155 -2.32 -9.23 18.84
C LYS A 155 -2.24 -9.33 17.31
N ARG A 156 -3.35 -9.12 16.62
CA ARG A 156 -3.43 -9.17 15.16
C ARG A 156 -2.69 -8.04 14.44
N GLU A 157 -2.36 -6.94 15.13
CA GLU A 157 -1.71 -5.74 14.56
C GLU A 157 -0.22 -5.62 14.91
N ILE A 158 0.31 -6.49 15.78
CA ILE A 158 1.73 -6.50 16.16
C ILE A 158 2.67 -6.51 14.94
N SER A 159 2.35 -7.31 13.93
CA SER A 159 3.17 -7.36 12.71
C SER A 159 3.13 -6.05 11.93
N LEU A 160 1.98 -5.37 11.89
CA LEU A 160 1.82 -4.06 11.23
C LEU A 160 2.61 -2.96 11.95
N VAL A 161 2.57 -2.96 13.30
CA VAL A 161 3.37 -2.03 14.13
C VAL A 161 4.87 -2.26 13.90
N ARG A 162 5.31 -3.52 13.90
CA ARG A 162 6.72 -3.85 13.64
C ARG A 162 7.17 -3.48 12.23
N GLY A 163 6.28 -3.63 11.26
CA GLY A 163 6.62 -3.46 9.85
C GLY A 163 7.55 -4.54 9.31
N TYR A 164 7.82 -4.46 8.02
CA TYR A 164 8.75 -5.40 7.36
C TYR A 164 10.17 -5.21 7.90
N LYS A 165 10.79 -6.29 8.40
CA LYS A 165 12.12 -6.28 9.02
C LYS A 165 12.28 -5.19 10.11
N ASN A 166 11.24 -4.96 10.89
CA ASN A 166 11.18 -3.96 11.96
C ASN A 166 11.28 -2.48 11.47
N GLN A 167 11.03 -2.20 10.20
CA GLN A 167 11.03 -0.82 9.67
C GLN A 167 10.01 0.09 10.39
N GLY A 168 8.86 -0.45 10.81
CA GLY A 168 7.88 0.30 11.60
C GLY A 168 8.43 0.74 12.96
N ILE A 169 9.17 -0.14 13.64
CA ILE A 169 9.85 0.22 14.90
C ILE A 169 10.87 1.33 14.68
N GLN A 170 11.73 1.18 13.67
CA GLN A 170 12.74 2.19 13.33
C GLN A 170 12.10 3.56 13.03
N GLU A 171 10.98 3.57 12.32
CA GLU A 171 10.26 4.81 12.02
C GLU A 171 9.61 5.43 13.28
N ILE A 172 9.08 4.61 14.20
CA ILE A 172 8.58 5.07 15.50
C ILE A 172 9.73 5.69 16.30
N GLU A 173 10.87 5.01 16.40
CA GLU A 173 12.05 5.52 17.11
C GLU A 173 12.56 6.84 16.52
N LEU A 174 12.60 6.96 15.18
CA LEU A 174 12.98 8.20 14.50
C LEU A 174 12.00 9.35 14.78
N LYS A 175 10.68 9.05 14.81
CA LYS A 175 9.65 10.07 15.06
C LYS A 175 9.62 10.55 16.50
N THR A 176 9.84 9.65 17.46
CA THR A 176 9.67 9.94 18.89
C THR A 176 10.99 10.28 19.60
N GLY A 177 12.13 9.88 19.03
CA GLY A 177 13.42 9.90 19.69
C GLY A 177 13.55 8.83 20.80
N ALA A 178 12.51 8.06 21.06
CA ALA A 178 12.49 7.04 22.11
C ALA A 178 12.91 5.68 21.55
N ARG A 179 13.67 4.90 22.32
CA ARG A 179 13.97 3.50 21.98
C ARG A 179 12.78 2.59 22.29
N VAL A 180 12.34 1.80 21.32
CA VAL A 180 11.27 0.82 21.52
C VAL A 180 11.81 -0.47 22.08
N MET A 181 11.55 -0.75 23.37
CA MET A 181 12.03 -1.92 24.09
C MET A 181 11.22 -3.19 23.78
N GLY A 182 10.02 -3.02 23.27
CA GLY A 182 9.18 -4.15 22.87
C GLY A 182 7.81 -3.72 22.36
N VAL A 183 7.18 -4.63 21.60
CA VAL A 183 5.77 -4.52 21.20
C VAL A 183 5.04 -5.73 21.77
N VAL A 184 4.10 -5.49 22.65
CA VAL A 184 3.40 -6.49 23.45
C VAL A 184 1.96 -6.60 22.99
N PRO A 185 1.43 -7.80 22.78
CA PRO A 185 0.03 -7.99 22.47
C PRO A 185 -0.86 -7.59 23.66
N ASP A 186 -1.86 -6.75 23.39
CA ASP A 186 -2.88 -6.35 24.36
C ASP A 186 -4.19 -6.09 23.62
N ASP A 187 -5.11 -7.03 23.68
CA ASP A 187 -6.39 -6.97 22.97
C ASP A 187 -7.41 -6.03 23.67
N THR A 188 -7.03 -5.40 24.79
CA THR A 188 -7.82 -4.29 25.39
C THR A 188 -7.59 -2.97 24.65
N VAL A 189 -6.49 -2.86 23.88
CA VAL A 189 -6.23 -1.71 23.01
C VAL A 189 -7.15 -1.81 21.78
N PRO A 190 -7.88 -0.74 21.43
CA PRO A 190 -8.74 -0.75 20.26
C PRO A 190 -7.97 -0.97 18.96
N VAL A 191 -8.64 -1.59 17.97
CA VAL A 191 -8.09 -1.81 16.63
C VAL A 191 -7.69 -0.49 15.98
N GLY A 192 -6.51 -0.46 15.35
CA GLY A 192 -5.96 0.75 14.73
C GLY A 192 -5.39 1.76 15.72
N ARG A 193 -5.27 1.38 17.00
CA ARG A 193 -4.68 2.22 18.05
C ARG A 193 -3.51 1.51 18.72
N ILE A 194 -2.68 2.27 19.43
CA ILE A 194 -1.65 1.75 20.32
C ILE A 194 -1.72 2.46 21.67
N ARG A 195 -1.16 1.84 22.67
CA ARG A 195 -0.83 2.45 23.97
C ARG A 195 0.68 2.32 24.19
N PHE A 196 1.30 3.31 24.78
CA PHE A 196 2.70 3.20 25.19
C PHE A 196 2.84 3.32 26.72
N GLU A 197 3.93 2.76 27.23
CA GLU A 197 4.38 2.85 28.60
C GLU A 197 5.83 3.39 28.57
N ARG A 198 6.11 4.36 29.41
CA ARG A 198 7.48 4.90 29.62
C ARG A 198 8.24 3.97 30.54
N LEU A 199 9.50 3.72 30.22
CA LEU A 199 10.42 2.90 30.99
C LEU A 199 11.55 3.74 31.58
#